data_f18375298a15fe6e0e3eb0e9a3ffa3c0
#
_entry.id   f18375298a15fe6e0e3eb0e9a3ffa3c0
#
_cell.length_a   1.000
_cell.length_b   1.000
_cell.length_c   1.000
_cell.angle_alpha   90.00
_cell.angle_beta   90.00
_cell.angle_gamma   90.00
#
_symmetry.space_group_name_H-M   'P 1'
#
loop_
_entity.id
_entity.type
_entity.pdbx_description
1 polymer ?
#
loop_
_entity_poly.entity_id
_entity_poly.type
_entity_poly.pdbx_seq_one_letter_code
_entity_poly.pdbx_strand_id
1 'polypeptide(L)'
;LEEINTLCSIIAQQKSLFKNIAFQINIAAIKAVKRSIQFEKMRRGVITYDDMISLLYKALQDGDQSAALVQALQTKYEAVFIDEFQDTDSEQYAIFEHLFKKNTILFYIGDPKQSIYAFRKADINTYFKAKQDVTVLHQMNVNYRSSIAYIDAMNAFFLPQKDFDTFAS
;
A
#
# COMPACT_ATOMS: atom_id res chain seq x y z
N LEU A 1 -8.34 -2.98 -52.80
CA LEU A 1 -7.54 -3.28 -51.58
C LEU A 1 -7.29 -2.03 -50.73
N GLU A 2 -7.00 -0.89 -51.37
CA GLU A 2 -6.71 0.39 -50.72
C GLU A 2 -7.94 0.96 -49.97
N GLU A 3 -9.11 0.89 -50.57
CA GLU A 3 -10.38 1.31 -49.97
C GLU A 3 -10.77 0.43 -48.77
N ILE A 4 -10.51 -0.87 -48.82
CA ILE A 4 -10.76 -1.79 -47.70
C ILE A 4 -9.83 -1.45 -46.50
N ASN A 5 -8.57 -1.18 -46.76
CA ASN A 5 -7.62 -0.79 -45.73
C ASN A 5 -8.02 0.55 -45.08
N THR A 6 -8.48 1.53 -45.86
CA THR A 6 -9.00 2.80 -45.39
C THR A 6 -10.23 2.60 -44.50
N LEU A 7 -11.17 1.74 -44.94
CA LEU A 7 -12.36 1.44 -44.13
C LEU A 7 -12.00 0.76 -42.80
N CYS A 8 -11.08 -0.20 -42.81
CA CYS A 8 -10.58 -0.84 -41.60
C CYS A 8 -9.92 0.15 -40.64
N SER A 9 -9.17 1.09 -41.17
CA SER A 9 -8.53 2.12 -40.32
C SER A 9 -9.56 3.06 -39.66
N ILE A 10 -10.59 3.46 -40.40
CA ILE A 10 -11.68 4.30 -39.86
C ILE A 10 -12.44 3.55 -38.75
N ILE A 11 -12.77 2.29 -38.98
CA ILE A 11 -13.44 1.45 -37.96
C ILE A 11 -12.58 1.31 -36.70
N ALA A 12 -11.27 1.11 -36.86
CA ALA A 12 -10.35 1.01 -35.72
C ALA A 12 -10.29 2.33 -34.93
N GLN A 13 -10.22 3.47 -35.62
CA GLN A 13 -10.25 4.80 -34.99
C GLN A 13 -11.56 5.06 -34.23
N GLN A 14 -12.72 4.71 -34.85
CA GLN A 14 -14.00 4.85 -34.16
C GLN A 14 -14.10 3.99 -32.91
N LYS A 15 -13.65 2.72 -32.96
CA LYS A 15 -13.61 1.83 -31.80
C LYS A 15 -12.72 2.40 -30.67
N SER A 16 -11.59 2.96 -31.02
CA SER A 16 -10.70 3.63 -30.04
C SER A 16 -11.38 4.84 -29.41
N LEU A 17 -12.05 5.68 -30.20
CA LEU A 17 -12.78 6.84 -29.72
C LEU A 17 -13.90 6.44 -28.74
N PHE A 18 -14.70 5.43 -29.06
CA PHE A 18 -15.75 4.92 -28.17
C PHE A 18 -15.18 4.39 -26.86
N LYS A 19 -14.06 3.65 -26.89
CA LYS A 19 -13.38 3.21 -25.67
C LYS A 19 -12.92 4.39 -24.80
N ASN A 20 -12.36 5.41 -25.42
CA ASN A 20 -11.93 6.61 -24.69
C ASN A 20 -13.11 7.38 -24.08
N ILE A 21 -14.22 7.53 -24.80
CA ILE A 21 -15.44 8.17 -24.28
C ILE A 21 -15.98 7.37 -23.09
N ALA A 22 -16.13 6.05 -23.22
CA ALA A 22 -16.59 5.18 -22.13
C ALA A 22 -15.67 5.29 -20.91
N PHE A 23 -14.35 5.32 -21.10
CA PHE A 23 -13.37 5.51 -20.04
C PHE A 23 -13.54 6.87 -19.33
N GLN A 24 -13.72 7.97 -20.08
CA GLN A 24 -13.93 9.29 -19.50
C GLN A 24 -15.26 9.39 -18.73
N ILE A 25 -16.33 8.78 -19.24
CA ILE A 25 -17.61 8.68 -18.53
C ILE A 25 -17.44 7.94 -17.21
N ASN A 26 -16.75 6.81 -17.22
CA ASN A 26 -16.51 6.03 -16.00
C ASN A 26 -15.70 6.84 -14.97
N ILE A 27 -14.65 7.54 -15.39
CA ILE A 27 -13.87 8.41 -14.49
C ILE A 27 -14.76 9.52 -13.92
N ALA A 28 -15.58 10.18 -14.74
CA ALA A 28 -16.48 11.22 -14.28
C ALA A 28 -17.51 10.69 -13.27
N ALA A 29 -18.09 9.52 -13.54
CA ALA A 29 -19.03 8.86 -12.65
C ALA A 29 -18.37 8.48 -11.31
N ILE A 30 -17.18 7.90 -11.32
CA ILE A 30 -16.42 7.56 -10.10
C ILE A 30 -16.14 8.82 -9.28
N LYS A 31 -15.72 9.91 -9.91
CA LYS A 31 -15.46 11.19 -9.23
C LYS A 31 -16.75 11.76 -8.60
N ALA A 32 -17.87 11.69 -9.32
CA ALA A 32 -19.17 12.17 -8.81
C ALA A 32 -19.63 11.34 -7.59
N VAL A 33 -19.55 10.00 -7.69
CA VAL A 33 -19.90 9.09 -6.59
C VAL A 33 -19.01 9.34 -5.37
N LYS A 34 -17.69 9.47 -5.57
CA LYS A 34 -16.78 9.78 -4.45
C LYS A 34 -17.15 11.09 -3.74
N ARG A 35 -17.48 12.13 -4.48
CA ARG A 35 -17.92 13.43 -3.89
C ARG A 35 -19.23 13.27 -3.12
N SER A 36 -20.20 12.55 -3.68
CA SER A 36 -21.49 12.31 -3.03
C SER A 36 -21.34 11.52 -1.72
N ILE A 37 -20.49 10.46 -1.73
CA ILE A 37 -20.18 9.68 -0.53
C ILE A 37 -19.52 10.56 0.54
N GLN A 38 -18.57 11.40 0.16
CA GLN A 38 -17.89 12.30 1.10
C GLN A 38 -18.88 13.30 1.72
N PHE A 39 -19.77 13.89 0.91
CA PHE A 39 -20.81 14.79 1.39
C PHE A 39 -21.76 14.08 2.38
N GLU A 40 -22.21 12.86 2.06
CA GLU A 40 -23.08 12.08 2.95
C GLU A 40 -22.39 11.69 4.26
N LYS A 41 -21.10 11.32 4.21
CA LYS A 41 -20.31 11.05 5.42
C LYS A 41 -20.26 12.27 6.32
N MET A 42 -19.95 13.43 5.76
CA MET A 42 -19.91 14.71 6.50
C MET A 42 -21.29 15.06 7.10
N ARG A 43 -22.36 14.90 6.32
CA ARG A 43 -23.73 15.17 6.77
C ARG A 43 -24.16 14.27 7.93
N ARG A 44 -23.72 13.02 7.92
CA ARG A 44 -24.04 12.02 8.95
C ARG A 44 -23.06 12.00 10.13
N GLY A 45 -21.96 12.74 10.08
CA GLY A 45 -20.89 12.70 11.09
C GLY A 45 -20.20 11.35 11.17
N VAL A 46 -20.10 10.61 10.04
CA VAL A 46 -19.49 9.27 9.97
C VAL A 46 -18.10 9.36 9.36
N ILE A 47 -17.14 8.71 10.01
CA ILE A 47 -15.74 8.58 9.53
C ILE A 47 -15.44 7.09 9.40
N THR A 48 -14.84 6.68 8.27
CA THR A 48 -14.32 5.32 8.07
C THR A 48 -12.86 5.23 8.50
N TYR A 49 -12.34 4.01 8.69
CA TYR A 49 -10.90 3.81 8.98
C TYR A 49 -9.99 4.42 7.91
N ASP A 50 -10.34 4.25 6.63
CA ASP A 50 -9.61 4.86 5.52
C ASP A 50 -9.61 6.39 5.60
N ASP A 51 -10.73 6.99 6.00
CA ASP A 51 -10.80 8.45 6.17
C ASP A 51 -9.88 8.91 7.31
N MET A 52 -9.78 8.14 8.40
CA MET A 52 -8.88 8.47 9.53
C MET A 52 -7.42 8.52 9.09
N ILE A 53 -6.97 7.53 8.33
CA ILE A 53 -5.61 7.49 7.77
C ILE A 53 -5.38 8.68 6.83
N SER A 54 -6.28 8.88 5.86
CA SER A 54 -6.13 9.97 4.88
C SER A 54 -6.24 11.37 5.51
N LEU A 55 -7.03 11.54 6.57
CA LEU A 55 -7.10 12.81 7.32
C LEU A 55 -5.81 13.08 8.09
N LEU A 56 -5.27 12.06 8.76
CA LEU A 56 -3.99 12.18 9.46
C LEU A 56 -2.86 12.50 8.47
N TYR A 57 -2.81 11.76 7.34
CA TYR A 57 -1.83 12.03 6.29
C TYR A 57 -1.88 13.47 5.80
N LYS A 58 -3.08 14.00 5.53
CA LYS A 58 -3.28 15.40 5.12
C LYS A 58 -2.86 16.39 6.20
N ALA A 59 -3.23 16.14 7.45
CA ALA A 59 -2.85 17.00 8.58
C ALA A 59 -1.33 17.09 8.76
N LEU A 60 -0.60 16.01 8.44
CA LEU A 60 0.86 16.01 8.47
C LEU A 60 1.51 16.76 7.29
N GLN A 61 0.77 16.99 6.19
CA GLN A 61 1.22 17.81 5.07
C GLN A 61 0.99 19.32 5.32
N ASP A 62 0.15 19.69 6.28
CA ASP A 62 -0.15 21.06 6.64
C ASP A 62 0.90 21.58 7.63
N GLY A 63 1.81 22.44 7.16
CA GLY A 63 3.07 22.80 7.82
C GLY A 63 2.95 23.28 9.26
N ASP A 64 1.95 24.13 9.58
CA ASP A 64 1.84 24.75 10.91
C ASP A 64 1.24 23.83 11.97
N GLN A 65 0.27 22.99 11.60
CA GLN A 65 -0.38 22.04 12.52
C GLN A 65 0.43 20.75 12.70
N SER A 66 1.19 20.36 11.69
CA SER A 66 1.96 19.13 11.68
C SER A 66 3.08 19.16 12.71
N ALA A 67 3.77 20.28 12.90
CA ALA A 67 4.90 20.40 13.83
C ALA A 67 4.51 20.11 15.28
N ALA A 68 3.38 20.66 15.75
CA ALA A 68 2.88 20.42 17.11
C ALA A 68 2.47 18.96 17.33
N LEU A 69 1.80 18.35 16.33
CA LEU A 69 1.40 16.94 16.37
C LEU A 69 2.62 16.01 16.39
N VAL A 70 3.59 16.26 15.52
CA VAL A 70 4.85 15.49 15.45
C VAL A 70 5.58 15.58 16.78
N GLN A 71 5.76 16.77 17.34
CA GLN A 71 6.42 16.97 18.62
C GLN A 71 5.71 16.23 19.77
N ALA A 72 4.39 16.34 19.83
CA ALA A 72 3.60 15.67 20.87
C ALA A 72 3.75 14.15 20.83
N LEU A 73 3.73 13.54 19.62
CA LEU A 73 3.87 12.11 19.45
C LEU A 73 5.31 11.62 19.69
N GLN A 74 6.32 12.36 19.24
CA GLN A 74 7.73 12.02 19.47
C GLN A 74 8.12 12.13 20.95
N THR A 75 7.52 13.05 21.70
CA THR A 75 7.74 13.15 23.14
C THR A 75 7.09 11.98 23.91
N LYS A 76 6.03 11.41 23.35
CA LYS A 76 5.27 10.33 23.99
C LYS A 76 5.88 8.95 23.75
N TYR A 77 6.52 8.72 22.60
CA TYR A 77 6.99 7.41 22.18
C TYR A 77 8.49 7.43 21.87
N GLU A 78 9.26 6.67 22.63
CA GLU A 78 10.71 6.49 22.41
C GLU A 78 10.99 5.43 21.34
N ALA A 79 10.13 4.44 21.23
CA ALA A 79 10.20 3.39 20.21
C ALA A 79 8.81 3.07 19.65
N VAL A 80 8.74 2.77 18.37
CA VAL A 80 7.52 2.40 17.65
C VAL A 80 7.77 1.12 16.87
N PHE A 81 6.89 0.15 17.05
CA PHE A 81 6.93 -1.14 16.36
C PHE A 81 5.71 -1.24 15.43
N ILE A 82 5.95 -1.45 14.16
CA ILE A 82 4.91 -1.65 13.15
C ILE A 82 4.99 -3.10 12.71
N ASP A 83 4.03 -3.88 13.19
CA ASP A 83 3.89 -5.29 12.86
C ASP A 83 3.12 -5.48 11.56
N GLU A 84 3.29 -6.63 10.92
CA GLU A 84 2.70 -6.98 9.61
C GLU A 84 2.96 -5.90 8.54
N PHE A 85 4.18 -5.34 8.55
CA PHE A 85 4.53 -4.19 7.72
C PHE A 85 4.32 -4.43 6.21
N GLN A 86 4.35 -5.68 5.74
CA GLN A 86 4.05 -6.03 4.35
C GLN A 86 2.61 -5.68 3.91
N ASP A 87 1.70 -5.45 4.87
CA ASP A 87 0.31 -5.08 4.61
C ASP A 87 0.07 -3.57 4.69
N THR A 88 1.14 -2.78 4.85
CA THR A 88 1.11 -1.33 4.95
C THR A 88 0.96 -0.69 3.56
N ASP A 89 0.12 0.34 3.47
CA ASP A 89 -0.01 1.16 2.27
C ASP A 89 0.96 2.35 2.28
N SER A 90 1.05 3.06 1.14
CA SER A 90 1.96 4.19 0.97
C SER A 90 1.61 5.40 1.86
N GLU A 91 0.32 5.64 2.18
CA GLU A 91 -0.10 6.73 3.08
C GLU A 91 0.32 6.41 4.51
N GLN A 92 0.09 5.18 4.97
CA GLN A 92 0.50 4.71 6.30
C GLN A 92 2.03 4.79 6.47
N TYR A 93 2.79 4.31 5.49
CA TYR A 93 4.24 4.42 5.51
C TYR A 93 4.71 5.87 5.61
N ALA A 94 4.15 6.76 4.79
CA ALA A 94 4.49 8.17 4.84
C ALA A 94 4.16 8.83 6.19
N ILE A 95 3.06 8.42 6.85
CA ILE A 95 2.71 8.86 8.21
C ILE A 95 3.80 8.42 9.20
N PHE A 96 4.20 7.15 9.20
CA PHE A 96 5.22 6.64 10.14
C PHE A 96 6.57 7.31 9.94
N GLU A 97 7.00 7.46 8.69
CA GLU A 97 8.23 8.15 8.33
C GLU A 97 8.22 9.61 8.81
N HIS A 98 7.13 10.33 8.54
CA HIS A 98 7.00 11.73 8.93
C HIS A 98 7.01 11.92 10.45
N LEU A 99 6.29 11.05 11.17
CA LEU A 99 6.16 11.16 12.62
C LEU A 99 7.41 10.70 13.37
N PHE A 100 8.06 9.61 12.95
CA PHE A 100 8.97 8.87 13.83
C PHE A 100 10.41 8.72 13.32
N LYS A 101 10.67 8.89 12.03
CA LYS A 101 12.01 8.60 11.43
C LYS A 101 13.17 9.35 12.08
N LYS A 102 12.97 10.57 12.57
CA LYS A 102 14.08 11.43 13.00
C LYS A 102 14.49 11.25 14.45
N ASN A 103 13.55 11.05 15.36
CA ASN A 103 13.77 11.15 16.80
C ASN A 103 13.24 9.95 17.60
N THR A 104 12.81 8.88 16.92
CA THR A 104 12.21 7.71 17.55
C THR A 104 12.84 6.46 16.96
N ILE A 105 13.03 5.42 17.75
CA ILE A 105 13.46 4.13 17.23
C ILE A 105 12.27 3.48 16.54
N LEU A 106 12.37 3.30 15.22
CA LEU A 106 11.28 2.78 14.39
C LEU A 106 11.62 1.39 13.88
N PHE A 107 10.78 0.42 14.22
CA PHE A 107 10.90 -0.97 13.79
C PHE A 107 9.80 -1.31 12.80
N TYR A 108 10.17 -1.82 11.63
CA TYR A 108 9.29 -2.45 10.68
C TYR A 108 9.44 -3.96 10.78
N ILE A 109 8.38 -4.64 11.18
CA ILE A 109 8.35 -6.10 11.38
C ILE A 109 7.40 -6.68 10.34
N GLY A 110 7.89 -7.59 9.49
CA GLY A 110 7.05 -8.16 8.44
C GLY A 110 7.78 -9.17 7.59
N ASP A 111 7.01 -9.93 6.83
CA ASP A 111 7.49 -10.92 5.87
C ASP A 111 6.84 -10.65 4.51
N PRO A 112 7.59 -10.23 3.49
CA PRO A 112 7.03 -9.92 2.17
C PRO A 112 6.36 -11.12 1.51
N LYS A 113 6.73 -12.36 1.88
CA LYS A 113 6.10 -13.59 1.39
C LYS A 113 4.66 -13.77 1.92
N GLN A 114 4.28 -13.06 2.98
CA GLN A 114 2.94 -13.06 3.56
C GLN A 114 2.04 -11.94 3.05
N SER A 115 2.50 -11.11 2.12
CA SER A 115 1.72 -10.02 1.55
C SER A 115 0.60 -10.56 0.64
N ILE A 116 -0.61 -10.67 1.18
CA ILE A 116 -1.81 -11.17 0.49
C ILE A 116 -2.93 -10.13 0.40
N TYR A 117 -2.76 -8.93 0.98
CA TYR A 117 -3.81 -7.92 1.11
C TYR A 117 -3.72 -6.78 0.08
N ALA A 118 -3.17 -7.03 -1.12
CA ALA A 118 -3.12 -6.03 -2.20
C ALA A 118 -4.51 -5.46 -2.54
N PHE A 119 -5.59 -6.25 -2.41
CA PHE A 119 -6.97 -5.79 -2.59
C PHE A 119 -7.46 -4.81 -1.50
N ARG A 120 -6.72 -4.67 -0.39
CA ARG A 120 -6.93 -3.69 0.69
C ARG A 120 -5.95 -2.52 0.65
N LYS A 121 -5.37 -2.23 -0.51
CA LYS A 121 -4.36 -1.20 -0.74
C LYS A 121 -2.97 -1.50 -0.15
N ALA A 122 -2.73 -2.67 0.44
CA ALA A 122 -1.38 -3.07 0.80
C ALA A 122 -0.48 -2.99 -0.44
N ASP A 123 0.66 -2.34 -0.31
CA ASP A 123 1.59 -2.13 -1.42
C ASP A 123 2.96 -2.71 -1.09
N ILE A 124 3.26 -3.84 -1.70
CA ILE A 124 4.54 -4.52 -1.52
C ILE A 124 5.75 -3.65 -1.93
N ASN A 125 5.56 -2.70 -2.85
CA ASN A 125 6.63 -1.76 -3.23
C ASN A 125 6.96 -0.83 -2.05
N THR A 126 5.99 -0.50 -1.20
CA THR A 126 6.20 0.24 0.05
C THR A 126 7.12 -0.53 0.99
N TYR A 127 6.94 -1.85 1.12
CA TYR A 127 7.83 -2.70 1.90
C TYR A 127 9.27 -2.67 1.36
N PHE A 128 9.45 -2.86 0.06
CA PHE A 128 10.79 -2.84 -0.54
C PHE A 128 11.46 -1.47 -0.47
N LYS A 129 10.70 -0.39 -0.60
CA LYS A 129 11.21 0.96 -0.39
C LYS A 129 11.69 1.15 1.05
N ALA A 130 10.88 0.79 2.04
CA ALA A 130 11.28 0.87 3.44
C ALA A 130 12.53 0.03 3.74
N LYS A 131 12.62 -1.18 3.17
CA LYS A 131 13.79 -2.06 3.31
C LYS A 131 15.09 -1.40 2.79
N GLN A 132 15.01 -0.54 1.77
CA GLN A 132 16.18 0.22 1.26
C GLN A 132 16.53 1.40 2.17
N ASP A 133 15.55 1.97 2.86
CA ASP A 133 15.70 3.18 3.67
C ASP A 133 16.09 2.90 5.13
N VAL A 134 16.01 1.64 5.61
CA VAL A 134 16.39 1.28 6.98
C VAL A 134 17.91 1.26 7.18
N THR A 135 18.35 1.66 8.37
CA THR A 135 19.78 1.68 8.73
C THR A 135 20.30 0.30 9.13
N VAL A 136 19.44 -0.56 9.68
CA VAL A 136 19.80 -1.91 10.15
C VAL A 136 18.72 -2.89 9.72
N LEU A 137 19.14 -4.01 9.14
CA LEU A 137 18.26 -5.10 8.74
C LEU A 137 18.56 -6.34 9.59
N HIS A 138 17.55 -6.84 10.28
CA HIS A 138 17.60 -8.10 11.01
C HIS A 138 16.76 -9.17 10.31
N GLN A 139 17.25 -10.39 10.26
CA GLN A 139 16.52 -11.53 9.73
C GLN A 139 16.26 -12.56 10.82
N MET A 140 15.02 -13.05 10.90
CA MET A 140 14.62 -14.10 11.83
C MET A 140 14.64 -15.44 11.09
N ASN A 141 15.78 -16.16 11.17
CA ASN A 141 16.01 -17.38 10.41
C ASN A 141 15.65 -18.66 11.17
N VAL A 142 15.25 -18.55 12.44
CA VAL A 142 14.92 -19.71 13.28
C VAL A 142 13.43 -19.68 13.60
N ASN A 143 12.75 -20.78 13.29
CA ASN A 143 11.33 -20.97 13.60
C ASN A 143 11.18 -21.65 14.97
N TYR A 144 10.69 -20.89 15.96
CA TYR A 144 10.39 -21.39 17.31
C TYR A 144 8.91 -21.74 17.50
N ARG A 145 8.06 -21.46 16.52
CA ARG A 145 6.60 -21.63 16.63
C ARG A 145 6.14 -23.04 16.29
N SER A 146 6.80 -23.67 15.31
CA SER A 146 6.35 -24.94 14.74
C SER A 146 7.22 -26.10 15.18
N SER A 147 6.65 -27.31 15.25
CA SER A 147 7.41 -28.53 15.51
C SER A 147 8.34 -28.89 14.34
N ILE A 148 9.43 -29.58 14.61
CA ILE A 148 10.39 -30.01 13.59
C ILE A 148 9.69 -30.83 12.51
N ALA A 149 8.85 -31.79 12.89
CA ALA A 149 8.11 -32.65 11.94
C ALA A 149 7.21 -31.84 10.99
N TYR A 150 6.60 -30.74 11.48
CA TYR A 150 5.81 -29.86 10.63
C TYR A 150 6.70 -29.09 9.64
N ILE A 151 7.85 -28.57 10.10
CA ILE A 151 8.80 -27.87 9.24
C ILE A 151 9.34 -28.79 8.16
N ASP A 152 9.69 -30.03 8.51
CA ASP A 152 10.19 -31.03 7.55
C ASP A 152 9.14 -31.34 6.48
N ALA A 153 7.87 -31.53 6.87
CA ALA A 153 6.78 -31.72 5.93
C ALA A 153 6.57 -30.54 4.99
N MET A 154 6.61 -29.31 5.53
CA MET A 154 6.48 -28.08 4.73
C MET A 154 7.67 -27.91 3.77
N ASN A 155 8.89 -28.17 4.24
CA ASN A 155 10.08 -28.13 3.39
C ASN A 155 10.01 -29.20 2.27
N ALA A 156 9.56 -30.41 2.56
CA ALA A 156 9.37 -31.43 1.54
C ALA A 156 8.35 -31.02 0.48
N PHE A 157 7.34 -30.21 0.85
CA PHE A 157 6.34 -29.72 -0.08
C PHE A 157 6.83 -28.53 -0.93
N PHE A 158 7.54 -27.57 -0.32
CA PHE A 158 7.89 -26.32 -0.98
C PHE A 158 9.30 -26.25 -1.58
N LEU A 159 10.30 -26.92 -0.99
CA LEU A 159 11.68 -26.85 -1.47
C LEU A 159 11.93 -27.37 -2.90
N PRO A 160 11.16 -28.35 -3.44
CA PRO A 160 11.35 -28.77 -4.83
C PRO A 160 10.99 -27.73 -5.86
N GLN A 161 10.24 -26.70 -5.49
CA GLN A 161 9.74 -25.67 -6.41
C GLN A 161 10.63 -24.42 -6.31
N LYS A 162 11.67 -24.34 -7.13
CA LYS A 162 12.60 -23.21 -7.21
C LYS A 162 11.91 -21.87 -7.57
N ASP A 163 10.69 -21.91 -8.08
CA ASP A 163 9.97 -20.73 -8.57
C ASP A 163 9.24 -19.93 -7.46
N PHE A 164 9.24 -20.41 -6.21
CA PHE A 164 8.68 -19.64 -5.09
C PHE A 164 9.64 -18.59 -4.50
N ASP A 165 10.88 -18.53 -4.96
CA ASP A 165 11.90 -17.62 -4.42
C ASP A 165 12.00 -16.29 -5.22
N THR A 166 10.87 -15.78 -5.72
CA THR A 166 10.80 -14.53 -6.48
C THR A 166 11.19 -13.28 -5.67
N PHE A 167 11.41 -13.41 -4.37
CA PHE A 167 11.77 -12.31 -3.47
C PHE A 167 13.13 -12.44 -2.80
N ALA A 168 13.93 -13.43 -3.19
CA ALA A 168 15.28 -13.64 -2.66
C ALA A 168 16.34 -12.95 -3.54
N SER A 169 16.26 -11.63 -3.67
CA SER A 169 17.33 -10.83 -4.26
C SER A 169 17.46 -9.50 -3.56
#